data_2101495a16face7733b9ba20fa81d83a
#
_entry.id   2101495a16face7733b9ba20fa81d83a
#
_cell.length_a   1.000
_cell.length_b   1.000
_cell.length_c   1.000
_cell.angle_alpha   90.00
_cell.angle_beta   90.00
_cell.angle_gamma   90.00
#
_symmetry.space_group_name_H-M   'P 1'
#
loop_
_entity.id
_entity.type
_entity.pdbx_description
1 polymer ?
#
loop_
_entity_poly.entity_id
_entity_poly.type
_entity_poly.pdbx_seq_one_letter_code
_entity_poly.pdbx_strand_id
1 'polypeptide(L)'
;MTIGIIGQGLAGTALAWQAHWAGHEVRLFDRGLHQSASWVAAGLINPLVLKRKRLVQGAADHLACMQDFYALVEKTLGLELFYPGSIHEVLPDITAEKTWDELALSPSFDAFIGPAKPLHHS
;
A
#
# COMPACT_ATOMS: atom_id res chain seq x y z
N MET A 1 -0.92 26.38 -14.68
CA MET A 1 -2.14 26.54 -13.84
C MET A 1 -1.73 26.40 -12.39
N THR A 2 -2.36 27.13 -11.47
CA THR A 2 -2.13 26.97 -10.01
C THR A 2 -3.20 26.07 -9.43
N ILE A 3 -2.79 25.02 -8.69
CA ILE A 3 -3.69 24.04 -8.05
C ILE A 3 -3.56 24.21 -6.53
N GLY A 4 -4.69 24.48 -5.85
CA GLY A 4 -4.77 24.49 -4.39
C GLY A 4 -5.21 23.12 -3.87
N ILE A 5 -4.46 22.54 -2.93
CA ILE A 5 -4.77 21.25 -2.31
C ILE A 5 -4.99 21.48 -0.82
N ILE A 6 -6.12 21.03 -0.29
CA ILE A 6 -6.45 21.11 1.13
C ILE A 6 -6.24 19.74 1.77
N GLY A 7 -5.33 19.67 2.73
CA GLY A 7 -4.91 18.47 3.44
C GLY A 7 -3.65 17.82 2.84
N GLN A 8 -2.63 17.67 3.66
CA GLN A 8 -1.34 17.05 3.31
C GLN A 8 -1.23 15.63 3.90
N GLY A 9 -2.32 14.89 3.90
CA GLY A 9 -2.29 13.45 4.12
C GLY A 9 -1.73 12.72 2.90
N LEU A 10 -1.75 11.38 2.91
CA LEU A 10 -1.21 10.56 1.83
C LEU A 10 -1.78 10.94 0.45
N ALA A 11 -3.11 11.08 0.34
CA ALA A 11 -3.76 11.43 -0.92
C ALA A 11 -3.39 12.83 -1.41
N GLY A 12 -3.38 13.84 -0.53
CA GLY A 12 -3.02 15.21 -0.88
C GLY A 12 -1.54 15.32 -1.29
N THR A 13 -0.67 14.59 -0.62
CA THR A 13 0.75 14.52 -0.98
C THR A 13 0.96 13.87 -2.35
N ALA A 14 0.29 12.74 -2.61
CA ALA A 14 0.38 12.08 -3.92
C ALA A 14 -0.14 12.97 -5.05
N LEU A 15 -1.28 13.63 -4.84
CA LEU A 15 -1.83 14.59 -5.81
C LEU A 15 -0.88 15.77 -6.05
N ALA A 16 -0.24 16.29 -4.99
CA ALA A 16 0.71 17.39 -5.10
C ALA A 16 1.90 17.02 -5.99
N TRP A 17 2.47 15.83 -5.82
CA TRP A 17 3.54 15.32 -6.65
C TRP A 17 3.10 15.18 -8.10
N GLN A 18 1.96 14.56 -8.36
CA GLN A 18 1.44 14.38 -9.72
C GLN A 18 1.20 15.73 -10.41
N ALA A 19 0.60 16.69 -9.72
CA ALA A 19 0.38 18.02 -10.25
C ALA A 19 1.69 18.76 -10.54
N HIS A 20 2.68 18.63 -9.65
CA HIS A 20 4.02 19.22 -9.83
C HIS A 20 4.72 18.63 -11.06
N TRP A 21 4.73 17.31 -11.22
CA TRP A 21 5.33 16.67 -12.39
C TRP A 21 4.61 17.00 -13.70
N ALA A 22 3.31 17.29 -13.62
CA ALA A 22 2.54 17.79 -14.76
C ALA A 22 2.81 19.27 -15.08
N GLY A 23 3.75 19.92 -14.39
CA GLY A 23 4.15 21.31 -14.62
C GLY A 23 3.20 22.35 -14.02
N HIS A 24 2.41 21.98 -13.03
CA HIS A 24 1.52 22.92 -12.33
C HIS A 24 2.19 23.53 -11.10
N GLU A 25 1.85 24.79 -10.79
CA GLU A 25 2.13 25.38 -9.49
C GLU A 25 1.21 24.76 -8.45
N VAL A 26 1.76 24.26 -7.35
CA VAL A 26 0.98 23.61 -6.29
C VAL A 26 1.04 24.44 -5.02
N ARG A 27 -0.13 24.70 -4.41
CA ARG A 27 -0.27 25.31 -3.10
C ARG A 27 -0.96 24.35 -2.15
N LEU A 28 -0.25 23.92 -1.11
CA LEU A 28 -0.75 23.02 -0.06
C LEU A 28 -1.24 23.85 1.14
N PHE A 29 -2.43 23.51 1.61
CA PHE A 29 -3.04 24.07 2.82
C PHE A 29 -3.31 22.95 3.80
N ASP A 30 -2.59 22.94 4.92
CA ASP A 30 -2.74 21.91 5.94
C ASP A 30 -2.69 22.54 7.35
N ARG A 31 -3.32 21.88 8.31
CA ARG A 31 -3.31 22.35 9.71
C ARG A 31 -2.03 22.00 10.44
N GLY A 32 -1.15 21.18 9.87
CA GLY A 32 0.05 20.67 10.53
C GLY A 32 -0.24 19.72 11.69
N LEU A 33 -1.36 19.03 11.67
CA LEU A 33 -1.77 18.13 12.75
C LEU A 33 -1.02 16.79 12.65
N HIS A 34 -0.13 16.52 13.58
CA HIS A 34 0.56 15.24 13.74
C HIS A 34 -0.36 14.07 14.13
N GLN A 35 -1.65 14.28 14.26
CA GLN A 35 -2.66 13.27 14.58
C GLN A 35 -3.56 12.91 13.39
N SER A 36 -3.15 13.24 12.17
CA SER A 36 -3.89 12.84 10.97
C SER A 36 -3.86 11.32 10.79
N ALA A 37 -4.88 10.77 10.11
CA ALA A 37 -4.94 9.34 9.82
C ALA A 37 -3.68 8.81 9.14
N SER A 38 -3.10 9.57 8.20
CA SER A 38 -1.86 9.18 7.52
C SER A 38 -0.64 9.20 8.44
N TRP A 39 -0.62 10.06 9.46
CA TRP A 39 0.49 10.16 10.40
C TRP A 39 0.50 9.00 11.40
N VAL A 40 -0.68 8.57 11.88
CA VAL A 40 -0.80 7.48 12.84
C VAL A 40 -0.90 6.09 12.20
N ALA A 41 -1.03 6.03 10.88
CA ALA A 41 -1.06 4.77 10.15
C ALA A 41 0.30 4.06 10.20
N ALA A 42 0.27 2.73 10.22
CA ALA A 42 1.49 1.91 10.23
C ALA A 42 2.27 1.93 8.90
N GLY A 43 1.74 2.57 7.86
CA GLY A 43 2.37 2.63 6.53
C GLY A 43 2.36 1.31 5.76
N LEU A 44 1.55 0.34 6.19
CA LEU A 44 1.45 -0.94 5.51
C LEU A 44 0.53 -0.87 4.29
N ILE A 45 0.99 -1.47 3.19
CA ILE A 45 0.23 -1.62 1.96
C ILE A 45 -0.10 -3.09 1.81
N ASN A 46 -1.38 -3.44 1.92
CA ASN A 46 -1.85 -4.81 1.80
C ASN A 46 -2.96 -4.89 0.74
N PRO A 47 -2.72 -5.58 -0.38
CA PRO A 47 -3.73 -5.76 -1.42
C PRO A 47 -4.84 -6.73 -1.04
N LEU A 48 -4.65 -7.52 0.03
CA LEU A 48 -5.60 -8.52 0.50
C LEU A 48 -6.44 -8.00 1.65
N VAL A 49 -7.77 -8.07 1.51
CA VAL A 49 -8.71 -7.86 2.61
C VAL A 49 -8.78 -9.15 3.43
N LEU A 50 -7.91 -9.29 4.43
CA LEU A 50 -7.69 -10.52 5.22
C LEU A 50 -8.99 -11.13 5.75
N LYS A 51 -9.83 -10.35 6.41
CA LYS A 51 -11.11 -10.81 6.98
C LYS A 51 -12.07 -11.42 5.95
N ARG A 52 -12.02 -10.94 4.71
CA ARG A 52 -12.93 -11.37 3.63
C ARG A 52 -12.26 -12.31 2.64
N LYS A 53 -10.97 -12.60 2.80
CA LYS A 53 -10.16 -13.42 1.91
C LYS A 53 -10.38 -13.04 0.42
N ARG A 54 -10.29 -11.74 0.14
CA ARG A 54 -10.46 -11.22 -1.23
C ARG A 54 -9.43 -10.14 -1.52
N LEU A 55 -9.01 -10.05 -2.77
CA LEU A 55 -8.18 -8.95 -3.23
C LEU A 55 -8.98 -7.65 -3.38
N VAL A 56 -8.31 -6.55 -3.20
CA VAL A 56 -8.83 -5.23 -3.58
C VAL A 56 -8.99 -5.21 -5.10
N GLN A 57 -10.09 -4.66 -5.59
CA GLN A 57 -10.31 -4.51 -7.02
C GLN A 57 -9.17 -3.70 -7.65
N GLY A 58 -8.57 -4.19 -8.74
CA GLY A 58 -7.45 -3.54 -9.39
C GLY A 58 -6.13 -3.60 -8.61
N ALA A 59 -5.97 -4.54 -7.67
CA ALA A 59 -4.80 -4.63 -6.78
C ALA A 59 -3.47 -4.61 -7.53
N ALA A 60 -3.35 -5.35 -8.63
CA ALA A 60 -2.12 -5.41 -9.43
C ALA A 60 -1.77 -4.05 -10.03
N ASP A 61 -2.75 -3.40 -10.67
CA ASP A 61 -2.56 -2.09 -11.30
C ASP A 61 -2.24 -1.01 -10.27
N HIS A 62 -2.93 -1.04 -9.12
CA HIS A 62 -2.68 -0.11 -8.03
C HIS A 62 -1.27 -0.27 -7.46
N LEU A 63 -0.80 -1.51 -7.27
CA LEU A 63 0.56 -1.77 -6.78
C LEU A 63 1.61 -1.32 -7.79
N ALA A 64 1.43 -1.61 -9.08
CA ALA A 64 2.35 -1.16 -10.12
C ALA A 64 2.43 0.37 -10.17
N CYS A 65 1.29 1.05 -10.21
CA CYS A 65 1.23 2.52 -10.20
C CYS A 65 1.88 3.12 -8.95
N MET A 66 1.68 2.50 -7.79
CA MET A 66 2.28 2.92 -6.54
C MET A 66 3.81 2.74 -6.56
N GLN A 67 4.32 1.61 -7.04
CA GLN A 67 5.76 1.36 -7.14
C GLN A 67 6.44 2.40 -8.04
N ASP A 68 5.87 2.68 -9.21
CA ASP A 68 6.38 3.71 -10.12
C ASP A 68 6.37 5.10 -9.47
N PHE A 69 5.29 5.43 -8.76
CA PHE A 69 5.16 6.68 -8.03
C PHE A 69 6.25 6.83 -6.96
N TYR A 70 6.42 5.85 -6.07
CA TYR A 70 7.43 5.90 -5.01
C TYR A 70 8.84 5.93 -5.59
N ALA A 71 9.15 5.14 -6.61
CA ALA A 71 10.46 5.15 -7.26
C ALA A 71 10.82 6.55 -7.80
N LEU A 72 9.85 7.28 -8.35
CA LEU A 72 10.07 8.63 -8.84
C LEU A 72 10.25 9.64 -7.70
N VAL A 73 9.47 9.54 -6.62
CA VAL A 73 9.62 10.37 -5.42
C VAL A 73 10.98 10.13 -4.76
N GLU A 74 11.36 8.88 -4.56
CA GLU A 74 12.65 8.47 -3.98
C GLU A 74 13.83 9.02 -4.77
N LYS A 75 13.78 8.89 -6.09
CA LYS A 75 14.79 9.47 -6.99
C LYS A 75 14.88 10.99 -6.84
N THR A 76 13.75 11.67 -6.69
CA THR A 76 13.71 13.13 -6.58
C THR A 76 14.24 13.62 -5.24
N LEU A 77 13.94 12.90 -4.16
CA LEU A 77 14.31 13.29 -2.78
C LEU A 77 15.67 12.72 -2.34
N GLY A 78 16.19 11.69 -3.02
CA GLY A 78 17.38 10.96 -2.58
C GLY A 78 17.15 10.17 -1.29
N LEU A 79 15.93 9.67 -1.06
CA LEU A 79 15.52 8.93 0.13
C LEU A 79 14.91 7.59 -0.26
N GLU A 80 14.97 6.60 0.62
CA GLU A 80 14.18 5.37 0.54
C GLU A 80 12.89 5.56 1.33
N LEU A 81 11.73 5.29 0.70
CA LEU A 81 10.40 5.48 1.27
C LEU A 81 9.55 4.22 1.20
N PHE A 82 9.83 3.35 0.24
CA PHE A 82 9.09 2.12 0.00
C PHE A 82 9.97 0.89 0.24
N TYR A 83 9.54 0.08 1.19
CA TYR A 83 10.24 -1.16 1.57
C TYR A 83 9.35 -2.35 1.23
N PRO A 84 9.67 -3.12 0.18
CA PRO A 84 8.93 -4.35 -0.12
C PRO A 84 9.13 -5.36 1.01
N GLY A 85 8.05 -5.99 1.43
CA GLY A 85 8.07 -6.96 2.51
C GLY A 85 6.89 -7.91 2.46
N SER A 86 6.89 -8.91 3.33
CA SER A 86 5.79 -9.86 3.47
C SER A 86 4.98 -9.57 4.72
N ILE A 87 3.66 -9.65 4.59
CA ILE A 87 2.74 -9.63 5.73
C ILE A 87 2.42 -11.08 6.08
N HIS A 88 2.63 -11.46 7.33
CA HIS A 88 2.33 -12.80 7.83
C HIS A 88 1.01 -12.78 8.59
N GLU A 89 0.06 -13.62 8.18
CA GLU A 89 -1.18 -13.86 8.91
C GLU A 89 -1.07 -15.19 9.68
N VAL A 90 -1.37 -15.13 10.96
CA VAL A 90 -1.45 -16.36 11.79
C VAL A 90 -2.83 -16.97 11.57
N LEU A 91 -2.85 -18.21 11.06
CA LEU A 91 -4.09 -18.96 10.83
C LEU A 91 -4.50 -19.69 12.12
N PRO A 92 -5.76 -19.57 12.55
CA PRO A 92 -6.18 -20.05 13.87
C PRO A 92 -6.31 -21.58 13.97
N ASP A 93 -6.57 -22.26 12.87
CA ASP A 93 -6.83 -23.68 12.83
C ASP A 93 -6.58 -24.30 11.44
N ILE A 94 -6.67 -25.64 11.38
CA ILE A 94 -6.46 -26.41 10.15
C ILE A 94 -7.47 -26.12 9.06
N THR A 95 -8.67 -25.64 9.39
CA THR A 95 -9.69 -25.27 8.43
C THR A 95 -9.32 -23.97 7.73
N ALA A 96 -8.84 -23.00 8.50
CA ALA A 96 -8.31 -21.75 7.97
C ALA A 96 -7.07 -21.98 7.10
N GLU A 97 -6.19 -22.91 7.49
CA GLU A 97 -5.01 -23.32 6.72
C GLU A 97 -5.42 -23.90 5.35
N LYS A 98 -6.34 -24.86 5.31
CA LYS A 98 -6.84 -25.44 4.05
C LYS A 98 -7.48 -24.39 3.14
N THR A 99 -8.31 -23.52 3.71
CA THR A 99 -8.92 -22.41 2.95
C THR A 99 -7.87 -21.47 2.39
N TRP A 100 -6.81 -21.20 3.14
CA TRP A 100 -5.71 -20.36 2.68
C TRP A 100 -4.94 -21.02 1.53
N ASP A 101 -4.62 -22.31 1.64
CA ASP A 101 -3.91 -23.04 0.60
C ASP A 101 -4.74 -23.13 -0.69
N GLU A 102 -6.06 -23.34 -0.60
CA GLU A 102 -6.96 -23.28 -1.75
C GLU A 102 -6.92 -21.90 -2.43
N LEU A 103 -6.90 -20.81 -1.67
CA LEU A 103 -6.76 -19.46 -2.22
C LEU A 103 -5.39 -19.24 -2.87
N ALA A 104 -4.31 -19.74 -2.28
CA ALA A 104 -2.96 -19.60 -2.81
C ALA A 104 -2.78 -20.32 -4.16
N LEU A 105 -3.60 -21.35 -4.43
CA LEU A 105 -3.63 -22.05 -5.72
C LEU A 105 -4.49 -21.36 -6.78
N SER A 106 -5.25 -20.34 -6.40
CA SER A 106 -6.11 -19.61 -7.34
C SER A 106 -5.28 -18.63 -8.18
N PRO A 107 -5.43 -18.63 -9.51
CA PRO A 107 -4.67 -17.74 -10.40
C PRO A 107 -4.80 -16.25 -10.12
N SER A 108 -5.86 -15.85 -9.43
CA SER A 108 -6.07 -14.44 -9.03
C SER A 108 -5.28 -14.04 -7.79
N PHE A 109 -4.78 -14.99 -7.00
CA PHE A 109 -4.10 -14.78 -5.73
C PHE A 109 -2.62 -15.17 -5.73
N ASP A 110 -2.17 -16.02 -6.66
CA ASP A 110 -0.82 -16.58 -6.69
C ASP A 110 0.30 -15.53 -6.68
N ALA A 111 0.03 -14.34 -7.26
CA ALA A 111 0.97 -13.21 -7.25
C ALA A 111 1.03 -12.46 -5.90
N PHE A 112 0.10 -12.71 -4.97
CA PHE A 112 -0.07 -11.91 -3.76
C PHE A 112 0.09 -12.69 -2.46
N ILE A 113 -0.19 -13.99 -2.47
CA ILE A 113 -0.12 -14.83 -1.28
C ILE A 113 0.66 -16.11 -1.57
N GLY A 114 1.40 -16.56 -0.56
CA GLY A 114 2.07 -17.85 -0.58
C GLY A 114 1.29 -18.91 0.21
N PRO A 115 1.69 -20.20 0.09
CA PRO A 115 1.08 -21.29 0.85
C PRO A 115 1.27 -21.12 2.35
N ALA A 116 0.41 -21.74 3.15
CA ALA A 116 0.58 -21.83 4.59
C ALA A 116 1.90 -22.53 4.95
N LYS A 117 2.54 -22.06 6.00
CA LYS A 117 3.79 -22.64 6.53
C LYS A 117 3.69 -22.83 8.04
N PRO A 118 4.27 -23.93 8.59
CA PRO A 118 4.37 -24.09 10.04
C PRO A 118 5.08 -22.90 10.69
N LEU A 119 4.57 -22.47 11.85
CA LEU A 119 5.28 -21.53 12.70
C LEU A 119 6.47 -22.25 13.33
N HIS A 120 7.67 -21.89 12.94
CA HIS A 120 8.87 -22.31 13.63
C HIS A 120 9.09 -21.39 14.83
N HIS A 121 8.90 -21.94 16.04
CA HIS A 121 9.38 -21.30 17.27
C HIS A 121 10.91 -21.42 17.27
N SER A 122 11.60 -20.31 17.06
CA SER A 122 13.05 -20.20 17.29
C SER A 122 13.32 -19.87 18.74
#